data_08858a838184924e1e4c8b0d639cad80
#
_entry.id   08858a838184924e1e4c8b0d639cad80
#
_cell.length_a   1.000
_cell.length_b   1.000
_cell.length_c   1.000
_cell.angle_alpha   90.00
_cell.angle_beta   90.00
_cell.angle_gamma   90.00
#
_symmetry.space_group_name_H-M   'P 1'
#
loop_
_entity.id
_entity.type
_entity.pdbx_description
1 polymer ?
#
loop_
_entity_poly.entity_id
_entity_poly.type
_entity_poly.pdbx_seq_one_letter_code
_entity_poly.pdbx_strand_id
1 'polypeptide(L)' 'MFVRANDVKEILKVSQAMGYKVIRTLNTELQEKGFLTVQGRIPIEYLCERYKLDEQEVKDFLNKN' A
#
# COMPACT_ATOMS: atom_id res chain seq x y z
N MET A 1 -10.15 2.87 1.08
CA MET A 1 -9.73 1.47 0.86
C MET A 1 -8.32 1.27 1.38
N PHE A 2 -8.13 0.21 2.13
CA PHE A 2 -6.80 -0.15 2.65
C PHE A 2 -6.27 -1.35 1.89
N VAL A 3 -4.94 -1.41 1.73
CA VAL A 3 -4.28 -2.56 1.12
C VAL A 3 -3.32 -3.18 2.13
N ARG A 4 -3.07 -4.48 1.96
CA ARG A 4 -2.19 -5.26 2.82
C ARG A 4 -0.95 -5.67 2.03
N ALA A 5 -0.01 -6.30 2.73
CA ALA A 5 1.25 -6.72 2.11
C ALA A 5 1.02 -7.61 0.87
N ASN A 6 0.01 -8.48 0.93
CA ASN A 6 -0.29 -9.37 -0.19
C ASN A 6 -0.74 -8.57 -1.43
N ASP A 7 -1.53 -7.51 -1.20
CA ASP A 7 -1.95 -6.64 -2.30
C ASP A 7 -0.77 -5.89 -2.88
N VAL A 8 0.11 -5.37 -2.01
CA VAL A 8 1.30 -4.63 -2.44
C VAL A 8 2.20 -5.54 -3.28
N LYS A 9 2.37 -6.79 -2.83
CA LYS A 9 3.14 -7.78 -3.58
C LYS A 9 2.64 -7.89 -5.02
N GLU A 10 1.34 -8.00 -5.18
CA GLU A 10 0.73 -8.15 -6.51
C GLU A 10 0.81 -6.86 -7.33
N ILE A 11 0.55 -5.72 -6.69
CA ILE A 11 0.56 -4.43 -7.38
C ILE A 11 1.95 -4.06 -7.87
N LEU A 12 2.95 -4.18 -6.99
CA LEU A 12 4.32 -3.78 -7.29
C LEU A 12 5.16 -4.89 -7.89
N LYS A 13 4.63 -6.12 -7.96
CA LYS A 13 5.36 -7.28 -8.47
C LYS A 13 6.65 -7.51 -7.69
N VAL A 14 6.53 -7.52 -6.38
CA VAL A 14 7.66 -7.74 -5.47
C VAL A 14 7.39 -8.97 -4.62
N SER A 15 8.40 -9.40 -3.85
CA SER A 15 8.24 -10.53 -2.94
C SER A 15 7.30 -10.16 -1.79
N GLN A 16 6.79 -11.18 -1.09
CA GLN A 16 5.92 -10.93 0.07
C GLN A 16 6.69 -10.20 1.16
N ALA A 17 7.96 -10.56 1.38
CA ALA A 17 8.80 -9.87 2.37
C ALA A 17 8.92 -8.39 2.03
N MET A 18 9.09 -8.06 0.75
CA MET A 18 9.18 -6.67 0.33
C MET A 18 7.83 -5.97 0.50
N GLY A 19 6.73 -6.68 0.26
CA GLY A 19 5.40 -6.13 0.49
C GLY A 19 5.22 -5.69 1.94
N TYR A 20 5.63 -6.52 2.88
CA TYR A 20 5.59 -6.17 4.31
C TYR A 20 6.46 -4.96 4.61
N LYS A 21 7.64 -4.91 4.02
CA LYS A 21 8.55 -3.79 4.24
C LYS A 21 7.95 -2.48 3.74
N VAL A 22 7.32 -2.51 2.56
CA VAL A 22 6.66 -1.33 2.00
C VAL A 22 5.56 -0.85 2.94
N ILE A 23 4.70 -1.75 3.41
CA ILE A 23 3.63 -1.39 4.34
C ILE A 23 4.19 -0.72 5.59
N ARG A 24 5.22 -1.32 6.18
CA ARG A 24 5.82 -0.78 7.41
C ARG A 24 6.41 0.59 7.17
N THR A 25 7.13 0.76 6.07
CA THR A 25 7.76 2.04 5.74
C THR A 25 6.73 3.14 5.57
N LEU A 26 5.66 2.85 4.80
CA LEU A 26 4.64 3.86 4.55
C LEU A 26 3.84 4.19 5.80
N ASN A 27 3.59 3.20 6.67
CA ASN A 27 2.92 3.47 7.94
C ASN A 27 3.78 4.35 8.84
N THR A 28 5.09 4.14 8.86
CA THR A 28 5.99 4.99 9.63
C THR A 28 5.92 6.42 9.13
N GLU A 29 5.90 6.61 7.80
CA GLU A 29 5.77 7.95 7.23
C GLU A 29 4.46 8.62 7.65
N LEU A 30 3.36 7.87 7.61
CA LEU A 30 2.05 8.42 8.00
C LEU A 30 2.03 8.82 9.46
N GLN A 31 2.63 8.01 10.34
CA GLN A 31 2.72 8.32 11.76
C GLN A 31 3.52 9.59 12.00
N GLU A 32 4.62 9.75 11.26
CA GLU A 32 5.44 10.95 11.38
C GLU A 32 4.68 12.20 10.93
N LYS A 33 3.72 12.04 10.05
CA LYS A 33 2.86 13.13 9.60
C LYS A 33 1.68 13.38 10.53
N GLY A 34 1.55 12.57 11.58
CA GLY A 34 0.50 12.75 12.59
C GLY A 34 -0.78 11.97 12.30
N PHE A 35 -0.77 11.08 11.34
CA PHE A 35 -1.96 10.28 11.05
C PHE A 35 -2.01 9.03 11.92
N LEU A 36 -3.23 8.57 12.18
CA LEU A 36 -3.44 7.29 12.84
C LEU A 36 -3.30 6.18 11.80
N THR A 37 -2.64 5.09 12.19
CA THR A 37 -2.37 4.00 11.27
C THR A 37 -2.88 2.68 11.83
N VAL A 38 -3.08 1.71 10.94
CA VAL A 38 -3.43 0.34 11.31
C VAL A 38 -2.27 -0.55 10.91
N GLN A 39 -1.76 -1.33 11.84
CA GLN A 39 -0.62 -2.21 11.57
C GLN A 39 -0.99 -3.19 10.45
N GLY A 40 -0.09 -3.30 9.48
CA GLY A 40 -0.27 -4.24 8.38
C GLY A 40 -1.13 -3.74 7.24
N ARG A 41 -1.64 -2.51 7.32
CA ARG A 41 -2.51 -1.94 6.28
C ARG A 41 -2.13 -0.50 6.02
N ILE A 42 -2.29 -0.06 4.78
CA ILE A 42 -2.10 1.35 4.41
C ILE A 42 -3.22 1.78 3.47
N PRO A 43 -3.56 3.08 3.47
CA PRO A 43 -4.54 3.58 2.50
C PRO A 43 -4.00 3.42 1.09
N ILE A 44 -4.87 2.98 0.18
CA ILE A 44 -4.46 2.79 -1.21
C ILE A 44 -4.02 4.12 -1.83
N GLU A 45 -4.66 5.21 -1.42
CA GLU A 45 -4.33 6.55 -1.92
C GLU A 45 -2.87 6.89 -1.63
N TYR A 46 -2.42 6.56 -0.42
CA TYR A 46 -1.06 6.88 -0.02
C TYR A 46 -0.04 6.02 -0.78
N LEU A 47 -0.34 4.75 -0.96
CA LEU A 47 0.51 3.87 -1.75
C LEU A 47 0.68 4.43 -3.16
N CYS A 48 -0.42 4.80 -3.78
CA CYS A 48 -0.39 5.30 -5.16
C CYS A 48 0.34 6.64 -5.27
N GLU A 49 0.17 7.50 -4.27
CA GLU A 49 0.88 8.78 -4.25
C GLU A 49 2.39 8.59 -4.16
N ARG A 50 2.82 7.71 -3.25
CA ARG A 50 4.26 7.53 -3.01
C ARG A 50 4.97 6.78 -4.13
N TYR A 51 4.26 5.90 -4.83
CA TYR A 51 4.85 5.13 -5.93
C TYR A 51 4.42 5.64 -7.30
N LYS A 52 3.67 6.75 -7.34
CA LYS A 52 3.21 7.38 -8.57
C LYS A 52 2.41 6.41 -9.44
N LEU A 53 1.46 5.76 -8.82
CA LEU A 53 0.56 4.82 -9.50
C LEU A 53 -0.80 5.47 -9.70
N ASP A 54 -1.51 5.04 -10.74
CA ASP A 54 -2.89 5.47 -10.98
C ASP A 54 -3.81 4.71 -10.03
N GLU A 55 -4.50 5.44 -9.17
CA GLU A 55 -5.34 4.84 -8.15
C GLU A 55 -6.47 4.01 -8.75
N GLN A 56 -7.10 4.51 -9.81
CA GLN A 56 -8.19 3.78 -10.44
C GLN A 56 -7.71 2.48 -11.08
N GLU A 57 -6.54 2.51 -11.71
CA GLU A 57 -5.98 1.30 -12.29
C GLU A 57 -5.67 0.26 -11.22
N VAL A 58 -5.15 0.70 -10.09
CA VAL A 58 -4.85 -0.20 -8.98
C VAL A 58 -6.13 -0.81 -8.43
N LYS A 59 -7.17 0.01 -8.23
CA LYS A 59 -8.45 -0.48 -7.75
C LYS A 59 -9.06 -1.49 -8.72
N ASP A 60 -8.98 -1.21 -10.02
CA ASP A 60 -9.49 -2.12 -11.03
C ASP A 60 -8.73 -3.45 -11.01
N PHE A 61 -7.42 -3.37 -10.86
CA PHE A 61 -6.58 -4.57 -10.77
C PHE A 61 -6.98 -5.44 -9.57
N LEU A 62 -7.20 -4.83 -8.42
CA LEU A 62 -7.57 -5.56 -7.22
C LEU A 62 -8.98 -6.15 -7.33
N ASN A 63 -9.88 -5.46 -8.00
CA ASN A 63 -11.26 -5.92 -8.15
C ASN A 63 -11.43 -7.06 -9.15
N LYS A 64 -10.44 -7.28 -10.01
CA LYS A 64 -10.49 -8.38 -10.99
C LYS A 64 -10.14 -9.72 -10.36
N ASN A 65 -9.60 -9.72 -9.19
CA ASN A 65 -9.23 -10.94 -8.47
C ASN A 65 -10.29 -11.27 -7.41
#